data_3caa9c386b0e8ca035eefc52e55e5095
#
_entry.id   3caa9c386b0e8ca035eefc52e55e5095
#
_cell.length_a   1.000
_cell.length_b   1.000
_cell.length_c   1.000
_cell.angle_alpha   90.00
_cell.angle_beta   90.00
_cell.angle_gamma   90.00
#
_symmetry.space_group_name_H-M   'P 1'
#
loop_
_entity.id
_entity.type
_entity.pdbx_description
1 polymer ?
#
loop_
_entity_poly.entity_id
_entity_poly.type
_entity_poly.pdbx_seq_one_letter_code
_entity_poly.pdbx_strand_id
1 'polypeptide(L)'
;PVCAIQVVYPQSSRSEDVLAAANAEELMEFYLLDMSVYGTYPPYVASYLKSHGLYPHTEPEDVAALQASKPDFIGINYYFSLCVKAKTGPINYDQPPFWVSDAFDICENPYLEKTEWMDKGIDPAGLHIGMRKVYNRYRLPMIVTENGMAYSEAPGPDGQIHDVYRIDYLRRHIEQLEIMLDEGLPVFGYCPWSFVDVVSSHQGFAKRYGLVYVNRTDTDVMDCARIKKDSFSWYQQVIRQNGLWES
;
A
#
# COMPACT_ATOMS: atom_id res chain seq x y z
N PRO A 1 10.62 -7.02 8.32
CA PRO A 1 9.23 -6.60 8.49
C PRO A 1 8.53 -6.47 7.14
N VAL A 2 7.20 -6.58 7.14
CA VAL A 2 6.33 -6.21 6.03
C VAL A 2 5.41 -5.10 6.53
N CYS A 3 5.32 -4.00 5.78
CA CYS A 3 4.52 -2.86 6.16
C CYS A 3 3.73 -2.32 4.96
N ALA A 4 2.47 -1.95 5.20
CA ALA A 4 1.73 -1.15 4.25
C ALA A 4 2.25 0.29 4.30
N ILE A 5 2.73 0.80 3.18
CA ILE A 5 3.13 2.20 3.06
C ILE A 5 2.08 3.00 2.31
N GLN A 6 1.90 4.24 2.71
CA GLN A 6 0.96 5.18 2.10
C GLN A 6 1.67 6.51 1.97
N VAL A 7 2.14 6.83 0.78
CA VAL A 7 2.70 8.14 0.54
C VAL A 7 1.67 9.21 0.86
N VAL A 8 2.03 10.17 1.67
CA VAL A 8 1.13 11.25 2.09
C VAL A 8 1.50 12.54 1.39
N TYR A 9 0.57 13.07 0.60
CA TYR A 9 0.69 14.36 -0.05
C TYR A 9 0.04 15.46 0.80
N PRO A 10 0.68 16.65 0.93
CA PRO A 10 -0.01 17.81 1.46
C PRO A 10 -1.05 18.33 0.46
N GLN A 11 -2.19 18.84 0.93
CA GLN A 11 -3.21 19.46 0.08
C GLN A 11 -2.66 20.68 -0.68
N SER A 12 -1.74 21.40 -0.05
CA SER A 12 -1.11 22.58 -0.64
C SER A 12 0.34 22.73 -0.19
N SER A 13 1.04 23.73 -0.78
CA SER A 13 2.39 24.11 -0.35
C SER A 13 2.44 25.00 0.91
N ARG A 14 1.33 25.22 1.60
CA ARG A 14 1.32 25.90 2.91
C ARG A 14 2.09 25.08 3.93
N SER A 15 2.88 25.76 4.77
CA SER A 15 3.73 25.08 5.76
C SER A 15 2.93 24.18 6.71
N GLU A 16 1.70 24.59 7.05
CA GLU A 16 0.81 23.83 7.93
C GLU A 16 0.37 22.50 7.28
N ASP A 17 0.04 22.51 5.97
CA ASP A 17 -0.36 21.31 5.24
C ASP A 17 0.85 20.38 5.02
N VAL A 18 2.01 20.94 4.73
CA VAL A 18 3.27 20.17 4.59
C VAL A 18 3.65 19.52 5.92
N LEU A 19 3.51 20.22 7.04
CA LEU A 19 3.76 19.66 8.37
C LEU A 19 2.73 18.58 8.72
N ALA A 20 1.46 18.77 8.38
CA ALA A 20 0.42 17.77 8.58
C ALA A 20 0.72 16.47 7.79
N ALA A 21 1.21 16.58 6.56
CA ALA A 21 1.62 15.43 5.75
C ALA A 21 2.82 14.69 6.37
N ALA A 22 3.82 15.42 6.84
CA ALA A 22 4.98 14.82 7.52
C ALA A 22 4.55 14.09 8.82
N ASN A 23 3.66 14.70 9.61
CA ASN A 23 3.12 14.09 10.83
C ASN A 23 2.30 12.82 10.52
N ALA A 24 1.51 12.85 9.46
CA ALA A 24 0.72 11.70 9.03
C ALA A 24 1.63 10.53 8.60
N GLU A 25 2.68 10.79 7.82
CA GLU A 25 3.66 9.75 7.45
C GLU A 25 4.34 9.13 8.67
N GLU A 26 4.76 9.93 9.65
CA GLU A 26 5.35 9.40 10.87
C GLU A 26 4.37 8.52 11.67
N LEU A 27 3.10 8.92 11.78
CA LEU A 27 2.08 8.18 12.52
C LEU A 27 1.56 6.94 11.80
N MET A 28 1.55 6.93 10.47
CA MET A 28 0.91 5.86 9.69
C MET A 28 1.92 4.83 9.16
N GLU A 29 3.14 5.26 8.85
CA GLU A 29 4.15 4.42 8.21
C GLU A 29 5.37 4.18 9.09
N PHE A 30 6.05 5.28 9.42
CA PHE A 30 7.38 5.17 10.00
C PHE A 30 7.40 4.69 11.43
N TYR A 31 6.29 4.83 12.20
CA TYR A 31 6.30 4.36 13.57
C TYR A 31 6.53 2.84 13.68
N LEU A 32 5.92 2.04 12.79
CA LEU A 32 6.10 0.57 12.76
C LEU A 32 7.45 0.18 12.18
N LEU A 33 7.89 0.88 11.12
CA LEU A 33 9.17 0.61 10.48
C LEU A 33 10.35 0.98 11.38
N ASP A 34 10.32 2.14 12.05
CA ASP A 34 11.37 2.54 12.99
C ASP A 34 11.45 1.57 14.18
N MET A 35 10.31 1.15 14.73
CA MET A 35 10.28 0.12 15.75
C MET A 35 10.89 -1.19 15.29
N SER A 36 10.62 -1.60 14.03
CA SER A 36 11.12 -2.85 13.48
C SER A 36 12.60 -2.80 13.13
N VAL A 37 13.12 -1.63 12.73
CA VAL A 37 14.51 -1.49 12.23
C VAL A 37 15.44 -0.96 13.31
N TYR A 38 14.98 0.03 14.10
CA TYR A 38 15.80 0.71 15.10
C TYR A 38 15.44 0.35 16.54
N GLY A 39 14.28 -0.30 16.77
CA GLY A 39 13.77 -0.61 18.11
C GLY A 39 13.30 0.63 18.90
N THR A 40 12.98 1.73 18.20
CA THR A 40 12.55 2.98 18.83
C THR A 40 11.48 3.66 17.99
N TYR A 41 10.57 4.40 18.65
CA TYR A 41 9.63 5.26 17.94
C TYR A 41 10.30 6.52 17.38
N PRO A 42 9.83 7.05 16.23
CA PRO A 42 10.17 8.40 15.82
C PRO A 42 9.88 9.42 16.95
N PRO A 43 10.68 10.49 17.11
CA PRO A 43 10.47 11.46 18.20
C PRO A 43 9.06 12.07 18.24
N TYR A 44 8.51 12.41 17.06
CA TYR A 44 7.15 12.94 16.97
C TYR A 44 6.10 11.92 17.43
N VAL A 45 6.19 10.68 16.97
CA VAL A 45 5.27 9.59 17.37
C VAL A 45 5.36 9.32 18.88
N ALA A 46 6.57 9.24 19.45
CA ALA A 46 6.77 9.06 20.86
C ALA A 46 6.12 10.18 21.70
N SER A 47 6.26 11.43 21.26
CA SER A 47 5.62 12.60 21.88
C SER A 47 4.10 12.53 21.77
N TYR A 48 3.58 12.22 20.58
CA TYR A 48 2.15 12.08 20.32
C TYR A 48 1.52 10.99 21.20
N LEU A 49 2.09 9.80 21.23
CA LEU A 49 1.59 8.69 22.06
C LEU A 49 1.59 9.04 23.56
N LYS A 50 2.63 9.71 24.05
CA LYS A 50 2.72 10.15 25.45
C LYS A 50 1.64 11.17 25.79
N SER A 51 1.43 12.17 24.95
CA SER A 51 0.42 13.21 25.18
C SER A 51 -1.01 12.68 25.19
N HIS A 52 -1.25 11.54 24.51
CA HIS A 52 -2.56 10.87 24.45
C HIS A 52 -2.70 9.71 25.46
N GLY A 53 -1.70 9.45 26.31
CA GLY A 53 -1.72 8.32 27.23
C GLY A 53 -1.70 6.94 26.54
N LEU A 54 -1.21 6.88 25.30
CA LEU A 54 -1.16 5.69 24.44
C LEU A 54 0.25 5.09 24.34
N TYR A 55 1.25 5.73 24.97
CA TYR A 55 2.62 5.21 24.94
C TYR A 55 2.66 3.86 25.67
N PRO A 56 3.07 2.76 24.99
CA PRO A 56 3.04 1.45 25.59
C PRO A 56 4.04 1.36 26.75
N HIS A 57 3.69 0.59 27.77
CA HIS A 57 4.64 0.19 28.79
C HIS A 57 5.63 -0.80 28.17
N THR A 58 6.91 -0.55 28.40
CA THR A 58 8.00 -1.42 27.93
C THR A 58 9.01 -1.64 29.04
N GLU A 59 9.49 -2.86 29.17
CA GLU A 59 10.59 -3.20 30.04
C GLU A 59 11.93 -3.02 29.33
N PRO A 60 13.05 -2.85 30.05
CA PRO A 60 14.38 -2.72 29.44
C PRO A 60 14.75 -3.88 28.51
N GLU A 61 14.28 -5.09 28.83
CA GLU A 61 14.49 -6.32 28.05
C GLU A 61 13.76 -6.27 26.71
N ASP A 62 12.56 -5.70 26.65
CA ASP A 62 11.80 -5.51 25.40
C ASP A 62 12.54 -4.56 24.45
N VAL A 63 13.04 -3.45 24.99
CA VAL A 63 13.82 -2.48 24.20
C VAL A 63 15.12 -3.12 23.69
N ALA A 64 15.82 -3.87 24.53
CA ALA A 64 17.05 -4.58 24.14
C ALA A 64 16.79 -5.63 23.03
N ALA A 65 15.69 -6.39 23.15
CA ALA A 65 15.29 -7.38 22.16
C ALA A 65 14.96 -6.73 20.80
N LEU A 66 14.20 -5.63 20.80
CA LEU A 66 13.86 -4.88 19.58
C LEU A 66 15.12 -4.29 18.93
N GLN A 67 16.02 -3.71 19.70
CA GLN A 67 17.27 -3.13 19.17
C GLN A 67 18.24 -4.19 18.62
N ALA A 68 18.18 -5.43 19.15
CA ALA A 68 18.97 -6.56 18.66
C ALA A 68 18.36 -7.20 17.39
N SER A 69 17.07 -7.04 17.16
CA SER A 69 16.32 -7.65 16.05
C SER A 69 16.41 -6.79 14.78
N LYS A 70 17.54 -6.86 14.06
CA LYS A 70 17.73 -6.10 12.81
C LYS A 70 17.23 -6.90 11.62
N PRO A 71 16.33 -6.36 10.79
CA PRO A 71 15.88 -7.04 9.57
C PRO A 71 16.95 -7.00 8.48
N ASP A 72 16.97 -8.03 7.62
CA ASP A 72 17.83 -8.08 6.43
C ASP A 72 17.23 -7.32 5.25
N PHE A 73 15.90 -7.17 5.21
CA PHE A 73 15.15 -6.47 4.17
C PHE A 73 13.79 -5.99 4.68
N ILE A 74 13.13 -5.13 3.88
CA ILE A 74 11.79 -4.61 4.15
C ILE A 74 10.83 -5.06 3.05
N GLY A 75 9.71 -5.67 3.44
CA GLY A 75 8.58 -5.96 2.56
C GLY A 75 7.61 -4.77 2.55
N ILE A 76 7.14 -4.42 1.36
CA ILE A 76 6.27 -3.26 1.11
C ILE A 76 4.94 -3.73 0.53
N ASN A 77 3.84 -3.39 1.19
CA ASN A 77 2.50 -3.45 0.63
C ASN A 77 2.09 -2.04 0.21
N TYR A 78 1.73 -1.85 -1.07
CA TYR A 78 1.34 -0.55 -1.59
C TYR A 78 0.09 -0.66 -2.45
N TYR A 79 -0.90 0.19 -2.17
CA TYR A 79 -2.15 0.22 -2.94
C TYR A 79 -2.55 1.62 -3.40
N PHE A 80 -2.28 2.64 -2.59
CA PHE A 80 -2.67 4.03 -2.84
C PHE A 80 -1.84 5.00 -2.01
N SER A 81 -1.91 6.28 -2.37
CA SER A 81 -1.40 7.40 -1.57
C SER A 81 -2.56 8.16 -0.90
N LEU A 82 -2.23 8.92 0.12
CA LEU A 82 -3.17 9.80 0.81
C LEU A 82 -2.89 11.26 0.51
N CYS A 83 -3.91 12.09 0.64
CA CYS A 83 -3.77 13.54 0.68
C CYS A 83 -4.30 14.05 2.01
N VAL A 84 -3.55 14.90 2.67
CA VAL A 84 -3.93 15.49 3.96
C VAL A 84 -3.73 16.98 4.00
N LYS A 85 -4.42 17.62 4.93
CA LYS A 85 -4.25 19.04 5.27
C LYS A 85 -4.15 19.22 6.77
N ALA A 86 -3.73 20.41 7.18
CA ALA A 86 -3.74 20.81 8.58
C ALA A 86 -5.13 20.64 9.19
N LYS A 87 -5.19 20.19 10.44
CA LYS A 87 -6.44 20.02 11.18
C LYS A 87 -7.16 21.35 11.34
N THR A 88 -8.40 21.42 10.90
CA THR A 88 -9.19 22.66 10.92
C THR A 88 -10.49 22.58 11.70
N GLY A 89 -10.79 21.48 12.35
CA GLY A 89 -12.06 21.28 13.05
C GLY A 89 -11.98 20.18 14.10
N PRO A 90 -13.11 19.82 14.70
CA PRO A 90 -13.16 18.69 15.61
C PRO A 90 -12.78 17.39 14.92
N ILE A 91 -12.44 16.38 15.72
CA ILE A 91 -12.16 15.04 15.20
C ILE A 91 -13.42 14.50 14.52
N ASN A 92 -13.26 14.01 13.28
CA ASN A 92 -14.34 13.35 12.56
C ASN A 92 -14.30 11.84 12.86
N TYR A 93 -15.21 11.37 13.69
CA TYR A 93 -15.35 9.96 14.06
C TYR A 93 -16.14 9.12 13.06
N ASP A 94 -16.71 9.73 12.00
CA ASP A 94 -17.41 9.01 10.92
C ASP A 94 -16.42 8.35 9.92
N GLN A 95 -15.13 8.65 10.05
CA GLN A 95 -14.07 8.03 9.28
C GLN A 95 -13.74 6.63 9.84
N PRO A 96 -13.19 5.71 9.01
CA PRO A 96 -12.62 4.47 9.53
C PRO A 96 -11.64 4.74 10.68
N PRO A 97 -11.62 3.93 11.75
CA PRO A 97 -10.89 4.23 13.00
C PRO A 97 -9.41 4.57 12.79
N PHE A 98 -8.73 3.89 11.87
CA PHE A 98 -7.31 4.13 11.58
C PHE A 98 -7.04 5.43 10.79
N TRP A 99 -8.09 6.17 10.39
CA TRP A 99 -8.00 7.45 9.69
C TRP A 99 -8.51 8.62 10.55
N VAL A 100 -8.95 8.31 11.76
CA VAL A 100 -9.38 9.32 12.73
C VAL A 100 -8.13 9.92 13.37
N SER A 101 -7.94 11.23 13.23
CA SER A 101 -6.79 11.93 13.80
C SER A 101 -7.18 13.33 14.28
N ASP A 102 -6.50 13.79 15.32
CA ASP A 102 -6.50 15.17 15.76
C ASP A 102 -5.31 15.98 15.18
N ALA A 103 -4.38 15.29 14.51
CA ALA A 103 -3.19 15.91 13.94
C ALA A 103 -3.37 16.41 12.50
N PHE A 104 -4.31 15.82 11.74
CA PHE A 104 -4.56 16.17 10.34
C PHE A 104 -5.97 15.80 9.91
N ASP A 105 -6.44 16.36 8.80
CA ASP A 105 -7.64 15.94 8.08
C ASP A 105 -7.25 15.29 6.76
N ILE A 106 -7.85 14.12 6.45
CA ILE A 106 -7.72 13.50 5.13
C ILE A 106 -8.58 14.28 4.13
N CYS A 107 -8.01 14.51 2.97
CA CYS A 107 -8.69 15.20 1.87
C CYS A 107 -8.50 14.45 0.56
N GLU A 108 -9.25 14.87 -0.45
CA GLU A 108 -9.18 14.28 -1.77
C GLU A 108 -7.94 14.76 -2.52
N ASN A 109 -7.27 13.84 -3.25
CA ASN A 109 -6.30 14.20 -4.26
C ASN A 109 -7.00 14.26 -5.63
N PRO A 110 -7.17 15.45 -6.22
CA PRO A 110 -7.94 15.62 -7.47
C PRO A 110 -7.14 15.18 -8.72
N TYR A 111 -5.87 14.85 -8.59
CA TYR A 111 -4.97 14.53 -9.70
C TYR A 111 -4.86 13.04 -9.97
N LEU A 112 -5.45 12.18 -9.13
CA LEU A 112 -5.37 10.74 -9.26
C LEU A 112 -6.66 10.18 -9.89
N GLU A 113 -6.48 9.22 -10.80
CA GLU A 113 -7.55 8.42 -11.35
C GLU A 113 -8.18 7.54 -10.26
N LYS A 114 -9.51 7.45 -10.25
CA LYS A 114 -10.26 6.67 -9.26
C LYS A 114 -11.17 5.66 -9.93
N THR A 115 -11.41 4.56 -9.23
CA THR A 115 -12.42 3.56 -9.58
C THR A 115 -13.30 3.27 -8.38
N GLU A 116 -14.34 2.45 -8.57
CA GLU A 116 -15.24 2.03 -7.47
C GLU A 116 -14.49 1.55 -6.23
N TRP A 117 -13.42 0.75 -6.42
CA TRP A 117 -12.66 0.15 -5.32
C TRP A 117 -11.32 0.85 -5.03
N MET A 118 -10.93 1.81 -5.84
CA MET A 118 -9.72 2.60 -5.68
C MET A 118 -10.09 4.07 -5.44
N ASP A 119 -10.87 4.31 -4.39
CA ASP A 119 -11.43 5.62 -4.02
C ASP A 119 -10.36 6.64 -3.60
N LYS A 120 -9.19 6.19 -3.17
CA LYS A 120 -8.05 7.08 -2.84
C LYS A 120 -7.22 7.45 -4.05
N GLY A 121 -7.39 6.71 -5.14
CA GLY A 121 -6.73 6.93 -6.42
C GLY A 121 -5.63 5.92 -6.73
N ILE A 122 -5.39 5.78 -8.03
CA ILE A 122 -4.31 4.95 -8.58
C ILE A 122 -3.08 5.83 -8.73
N ASP A 123 -2.00 5.49 -8.02
CA ASP A 123 -0.78 6.30 -7.97
C ASP A 123 0.49 5.46 -8.11
N PRO A 124 0.88 5.10 -9.34
CA PRO A 124 2.12 4.35 -9.55
C PRO A 124 3.37 5.10 -9.08
N ALA A 125 3.43 6.42 -9.30
CA ALA A 125 4.55 7.25 -8.82
C ALA A 125 4.66 7.26 -7.29
N GLY A 126 3.55 7.11 -6.59
CA GLY A 126 3.51 6.99 -5.14
C GLY A 126 4.29 5.76 -4.64
N LEU A 127 4.20 4.62 -5.34
CA LEU A 127 5.05 3.46 -5.02
C LEU A 127 6.54 3.83 -5.04
N HIS A 128 6.99 4.48 -6.10
CA HIS A 128 8.38 4.92 -6.25
C HIS A 128 8.79 5.91 -5.15
N ILE A 129 7.97 6.93 -4.91
CA ILE A 129 8.23 7.95 -3.86
C ILE A 129 8.34 7.27 -2.49
N GLY A 130 7.41 6.39 -2.14
CA GLY A 130 7.38 5.69 -0.86
C GLY A 130 8.60 4.79 -0.67
N MET A 131 8.92 3.96 -1.65
CA MET A 131 10.08 3.07 -1.59
C MET A 131 11.40 3.85 -1.52
N ARG A 132 11.52 4.98 -2.22
CA ARG A 132 12.69 5.87 -2.11
C ARG A 132 12.81 6.47 -0.71
N LYS A 133 11.71 6.91 -0.09
CA LYS A 133 11.69 7.40 1.31
C LYS A 133 12.14 6.30 2.27
N VAL A 134 11.59 5.10 2.15
CA VAL A 134 11.95 3.93 2.97
C VAL A 134 13.44 3.61 2.80
N TYR A 135 13.93 3.51 1.57
CA TYR A 135 15.36 3.23 1.34
C TYR A 135 16.26 4.34 1.89
N ASN A 136 15.89 5.61 1.72
CA ASN A 136 16.69 6.72 2.24
C ASN A 136 16.77 6.73 3.76
N ARG A 137 15.74 6.22 4.46
CA ARG A 137 15.69 6.16 5.92
C ARG A 137 16.43 4.93 6.48
N TYR A 138 16.27 3.76 5.86
CA TYR A 138 16.72 2.49 6.43
C TYR A 138 17.91 1.84 5.74
N ARG A 139 18.15 2.14 4.46
CA ARG A 139 19.25 1.59 3.65
C ARG A 139 19.24 0.06 3.56
N LEU A 140 18.07 -0.56 3.59
CA LEU A 140 17.87 -2.00 3.47
C LEU A 140 17.32 -2.37 2.09
N PRO A 141 17.62 -3.56 1.57
CA PRO A 141 16.95 -4.09 0.38
C PRO A 141 15.44 -4.17 0.59
N MET A 142 14.68 -4.07 -0.51
CA MET A 142 13.22 -4.04 -0.45
C MET A 142 12.61 -5.05 -1.43
N ILE A 143 11.42 -5.53 -1.08
CA ILE A 143 10.55 -6.32 -1.96
C ILE A 143 9.13 -5.76 -1.87
N VAL A 144 8.45 -5.62 -3.01
CA VAL A 144 7.01 -5.37 -3.01
C VAL A 144 6.32 -6.70 -2.73
N THR A 145 5.72 -6.82 -1.54
CA THR A 145 5.02 -8.03 -1.09
C THR A 145 3.55 -8.02 -1.46
N GLU A 146 2.96 -6.83 -1.65
CA GLU A 146 1.61 -6.68 -2.18
C GLU A 146 1.49 -5.39 -3.00
N ASN A 147 0.94 -5.51 -4.20
CA ASN A 147 0.44 -4.41 -5.00
C ASN A 147 -0.62 -4.92 -5.96
N GLY A 148 -1.76 -4.27 -6.05
CA GLY A 148 -2.85 -4.71 -6.91
C GLY A 148 -4.05 -3.79 -6.87
N MET A 149 -4.95 -3.97 -7.82
CA MET A 149 -6.21 -3.26 -7.84
C MET A 149 -7.39 -4.21 -7.73
N ALA A 150 -8.43 -3.75 -7.08
CA ALA A 150 -9.70 -4.43 -7.03
C ALA A 150 -10.64 -3.95 -8.14
N TYR A 151 -11.49 -4.86 -8.59
CA TYR A 151 -12.56 -4.55 -9.54
C TYR A 151 -13.75 -5.49 -9.34
N SER A 152 -14.97 -5.04 -9.68
CA SER A 152 -16.16 -5.88 -9.72
C SER A 152 -16.21 -6.61 -11.07
N GLU A 153 -16.11 -7.94 -11.07
CA GLU A 153 -15.92 -8.73 -12.27
C GLU A 153 -16.91 -9.91 -12.35
N ALA A 154 -17.28 -10.23 -13.58
CA ALA A 154 -18.00 -11.45 -13.92
C ALA A 154 -17.53 -11.96 -15.28
N PRO A 155 -17.61 -13.27 -15.58
CA PRO A 155 -17.29 -13.80 -16.90
C PRO A 155 -18.15 -13.16 -18.00
N GLY A 156 -17.51 -12.81 -19.10
CA GLY A 156 -18.17 -12.32 -20.32
C GLY A 156 -18.98 -13.43 -21.03
N PRO A 157 -19.64 -13.10 -22.17
CA PRO A 157 -20.40 -14.08 -22.97
C PRO A 157 -19.56 -15.26 -23.49
N ASP A 158 -18.25 -15.07 -23.61
CA ASP A 158 -17.26 -16.08 -24.00
C ASP A 158 -16.73 -16.89 -22.81
N GLY A 159 -17.21 -16.61 -21.61
CA GLY A 159 -16.77 -17.26 -20.37
C GLY A 159 -15.42 -16.78 -19.85
N GLN A 160 -14.84 -15.70 -20.41
CA GLN A 160 -13.55 -15.15 -20.01
C GLN A 160 -13.69 -13.85 -19.20
N ILE A 161 -12.62 -13.46 -18.52
CA ILE A 161 -12.50 -12.18 -17.84
C ILE A 161 -11.40 -11.35 -18.53
N HIS A 162 -11.80 -10.32 -19.24
CA HIS A 162 -10.90 -9.41 -19.98
C HIS A 162 -10.55 -8.22 -19.08
N ASP A 163 -9.57 -8.38 -18.21
CA ASP A 163 -9.18 -7.39 -17.18
C ASP A 163 -8.01 -6.50 -17.64
N VAL A 164 -8.14 -5.87 -18.81
CA VAL A 164 -7.13 -4.95 -19.36
C VAL A 164 -6.79 -3.79 -18.42
N TYR A 165 -7.74 -3.34 -17.60
CA TYR A 165 -7.53 -2.33 -16.56
C TYR A 165 -6.55 -2.80 -15.48
N ARG A 166 -6.53 -4.11 -15.14
CA ARG A 166 -5.58 -4.69 -14.20
C ARG A 166 -4.20 -4.79 -14.82
N ILE A 167 -4.14 -5.17 -16.10
CA ILE A 167 -2.87 -5.17 -16.86
C ILE A 167 -2.27 -3.77 -16.88
N ASP A 168 -3.06 -2.73 -17.18
CA ASP A 168 -2.59 -1.34 -17.18
C ASP A 168 -2.10 -0.90 -15.80
N TYR A 169 -2.85 -1.22 -14.74
CA TYR A 169 -2.45 -0.93 -13.37
C TYR A 169 -1.08 -1.57 -13.03
N LEU A 170 -0.94 -2.88 -13.26
CA LEU A 170 0.28 -3.61 -12.95
C LEU A 170 1.46 -3.10 -13.80
N ARG A 171 1.24 -2.86 -15.10
CA ARG A 171 2.26 -2.33 -16.00
C ARG A 171 2.81 -0.99 -15.49
N ARG A 172 1.95 -0.04 -15.18
CA ARG A 172 2.33 1.29 -14.67
C ARG A 172 3.10 1.23 -13.36
N HIS A 173 2.81 0.25 -12.48
CA HIS A 173 3.56 0.06 -11.24
C HIS A 173 4.90 -0.64 -11.47
N ILE A 174 4.98 -1.61 -12.39
CA ILE A 174 6.23 -2.28 -12.75
C ILE A 174 7.18 -1.31 -13.48
N GLU A 175 6.67 -0.41 -14.32
CA GLU A 175 7.46 0.68 -14.90
C GLU A 175 8.19 1.51 -13.82
N GLN A 176 7.51 1.76 -12.68
CA GLN A 176 8.17 2.45 -11.57
C GLN A 176 9.27 1.61 -10.90
N LEU A 177 9.12 0.28 -10.87
CA LEU A 177 10.18 -0.60 -10.37
C LEU A 177 11.41 -0.57 -11.28
N GLU A 178 11.23 -0.58 -12.60
CA GLU A 178 12.33 -0.47 -13.57
C GLU A 178 13.08 0.84 -13.37
N ILE A 179 12.37 1.97 -13.23
CA ILE A 179 12.97 3.27 -12.93
C ILE A 179 13.76 3.23 -11.59
N MET A 180 13.19 2.62 -10.54
CA MET A 180 13.87 2.50 -9.25
C MET A 180 15.15 1.67 -9.34
N LEU A 181 15.15 0.58 -10.11
CA LEU A 181 16.32 -0.24 -10.34
C LEU A 181 17.42 0.53 -11.07
N ASP A 182 17.06 1.32 -12.09
CA ASP A 182 17.99 2.19 -12.83
C ASP A 182 18.57 3.31 -11.91
N GLU A 183 17.81 3.77 -10.93
CA GLU A 183 18.29 4.70 -9.90
C GLU A 183 19.18 4.03 -8.84
N GLY A 184 19.32 2.70 -8.88
CA GLY A 184 20.14 1.93 -7.95
C GLY A 184 19.45 1.58 -6.62
N LEU A 185 18.12 1.64 -6.54
CA LEU A 185 17.40 1.14 -5.38
C LEU A 185 17.45 -0.40 -5.38
N PRO A 186 17.83 -1.05 -4.28
CA PRO A 186 17.95 -2.50 -4.21
C PRO A 186 16.57 -3.16 -4.02
N VAL A 187 15.75 -3.15 -5.07
CA VAL A 187 14.46 -3.85 -5.11
C VAL A 187 14.68 -5.22 -5.74
N PHE A 188 14.37 -6.30 -5.04
CA PHE A 188 14.69 -7.65 -5.49
C PHE A 188 13.48 -8.52 -5.83
N GLY A 189 12.26 -7.98 -5.75
CA GLY A 189 11.07 -8.72 -6.12
C GLY A 189 9.78 -7.90 -6.07
N TYR A 190 8.77 -8.45 -6.75
CA TYR A 190 7.42 -7.88 -6.82
C TYR A 190 6.38 -8.99 -6.83
N CYS A 191 5.42 -8.93 -5.89
CA CYS A 191 4.33 -9.86 -5.75
C CYS A 191 3.00 -9.12 -5.96
N PRO A 192 2.25 -9.41 -7.04
CA PRO A 192 0.94 -8.81 -7.22
C PRO A 192 -0.07 -9.37 -6.21
N TRP A 193 -0.93 -8.51 -5.69
CA TRP A 193 -2.08 -8.91 -4.91
C TRP A 193 -3.32 -8.95 -5.80
N SER A 194 -3.84 -10.16 -6.13
CA SER A 194 -3.43 -11.45 -5.60
C SER A 194 -3.39 -12.48 -6.73
N PHE A 195 -2.82 -13.65 -6.49
CA PHE A 195 -2.80 -14.73 -7.49
C PHE A 195 -4.22 -15.21 -7.85
N VAL A 196 -5.09 -15.37 -6.86
CA VAL A 196 -6.47 -15.85 -7.02
C VAL A 196 -7.41 -14.91 -6.27
N ASP A 197 -8.65 -14.77 -6.72
CA ASP A 197 -9.65 -14.02 -5.99
C ASP A 197 -9.81 -14.57 -4.58
N VAL A 198 -9.65 -13.70 -3.59
CA VAL A 198 -9.81 -13.99 -2.17
C VAL A 198 -10.88 -13.10 -1.56
N VAL A 199 -11.44 -13.49 -0.43
CA VAL A 199 -12.38 -12.63 0.30
C VAL A 199 -11.65 -11.40 0.85
N SER A 200 -12.13 -10.21 0.52
CA SER A 200 -11.66 -8.99 1.17
C SER A 200 -12.17 -8.96 2.62
N SER A 201 -11.28 -8.70 3.56
CA SER A 201 -11.63 -8.62 4.98
C SER A 201 -12.66 -7.55 5.32
N HIS A 202 -12.80 -6.52 4.48
CA HIS A 202 -13.71 -5.38 4.71
C HIS A 202 -14.90 -5.35 3.77
N GLN A 203 -14.82 -5.94 2.56
CA GLN A 203 -15.78 -5.68 1.49
C GLN A 203 -16.19 -6.95 0.72
N GLY A 204 -15.95 -8.12 1.32
CA GLY A 204 -16.43 -9.38 0.79
C GLY A 204 -15.72 -9.86 -0.48
N PHE A 205 -16.40 -10.73 -1.22
CA PHE A 205 -15.87 -11.40 -2.41
C PHE A 205 -16.12 -10.60 -3.71
N ALA A 206 -17.02 -9.62 -3.68
CA ALA A 206 -17.29 -8.76 -4.82
C ALA A 206 -16.07 -7.90 -5.19
N LYS A 207 -15.24 -7.56 -4.20
CA LYS A 207 -13.98 -6.85 -4.38
C LYS A 207 -12.87 -7.81 -4.80
N ARG A 208 -12.70 -8.00 -6.11
CA ARG A 208 -11.83 -9.01 -6.69
C ARG A 208 -10.46 -8.45 -7.06
N TYR A 209 -9.41 -9.11 -6.59
CA TYR A 209 -8.02 -8.72 -6.83
C TYR A 209 -7.24 -9.72 -7.69
N GLY A 210 -7.73 -10.96 -7.81
CA GLY A 210 -6.97 -12.07 -8.36
C GLY A 210 -6.62 -11.93 -9.84
N LEU A 211 -5.53 -12.56 -10.24
CA LEU A 211 -5.22 -12.87 -11.63
C LEU A 211 -6.06 -14.08 -12.12
N VAL A 212 -6.61 -14.84 -11.17
CA VAL A 212 -7.52 -15.96 -11.41
C VAL A 212 -8.85 -15.66 -10.74
N TYR A 213 -9.92 -15.64 -11.53
CA TYR A 213 -11.29 -15.49 -11.03
C TYR A 213 -11.73 -16.76 -10.33
N VAL A 214 -12.50 -16.61 -9.24
CA VAL A 214 -13.17 -17.71 -8.53
C VAL A 214 -14.67 -17.52 -8.64
N ASN A 215 -15.37 -18.53 -9.17
CA ASN A 215 -16.81 -18.49 -9.35
C ASN A 215 -17.53 -18.73 -8.01
N ARG A 216 -17.67 -17.64 -7.24
CA ARG A 216 -18.44 -17.58 -6.01
C ARG A 216 -18.84 -16.14 -5.68
N THR A 217 -19.84 -15.99 -4.82
CA THR A 217 -20.26 -14.69 -4.25
C THR A 217 -20.01 -14.66 -2.74
N ASP A 218 -20.44 -13.60 -2.08
CA ASP A 218 -20.34 -13.49 -0.61
C ASP A 218 -21.20 -14.52 0.12
N THR A 219 -22.35 -14.85 -0.45
CA THR A 219 -23.37 -15.70 0.18
C THR A 219 -23.54 -17.06 -0.46
N ASP A 220 -22.98 -17.27 -1.68
CA ASP A 220 -23.10 -18.53 -2.41
C ASP A 220 -21.72 -19.01 -2.87
N VAL A 221 -21.34 -20.20 -2.47
CA VAL A 221 -20.07 -20.85 -2.84
C VAL A 221 -20.04 -21.26 -4.31
N MET A 222 -21.21 -21.48 -4.93
CA MET A 222 -21.35 -21.95 -6.32
C MET A 222 -20.50 -23.20 -6.57
N ASP A 223 -19.77 -23.26 -7.70
CA ASP A 223 -18.86 -24.38 -8.03
C ASP A 223 -17.39 -24.09 -7.74
N CYS A 224 -17.08 -22.86 -7.32
CA CYS A 224 -15.70 -22.39 -7.13
C CYS A 224 -14.77 -22.61 -8.33
N ALA A 225 -15.29 -22.68 -9.55
CA ALA A 225 -14.47 -22.82 -10.76
C ALA A 225 -13.45 -21.67 -10.86
N ARG A 226 -12.25 -21.96 -11.37
CA ARG A 226 -11.16 -21.02 -11.54
C ARG A 226 -11.01 -20.68 -13.02
N ILE A 227 -11.09 -19.39 -13.35
CA ILE A 227 -10.90 -18.88 -14.70
C ILE A 227 -9.68 -17.96 -14.69
N LYS A 228 -8.67 -18.28 -15.50
CA LYS A 228 -7.52 -17.39 -15.69
C LYS A 228 -8.00 -16.14 -16.41
N LYS A 229 -7.69 -14.97 -15.86
CA LYS A 229 -7.96 -13.67 -16.49
C LYS A 229 -6.87 -13.34 -17.52
N ASP A 230 -7.08 -12.34 -18.34
CA ASP A 230 -6.05 -11.89 -19.29
C ASP A 230 -4.77 -11.45 -18.59
N SER A 231 -4.90 -10.81 -17.43
CA SER A 231 -3.77 -10.41 -16.57
C SER A 231 -2.92 -11.59 -16.11
N PHE A 232 -3.48 -12.80 -15.95
CA PHE A 232 -2.71 -13.99 -15.61
C PHE A 232 -1.66 -14.31 -16.69
N SER A 233 -2.09 -14.35 -17.95
CA SER A 233 -1.22 -14.67 -19.09
C SER A 233 -0.20 -13.57 -19.33
N TRP A 234 -0.62 -12.32 -19.19
CA TRP A 234 0.25 -11.15 -19.29
C TRP A 234 1.34 -11.17 -18.20
N TYR A 235 0.97 -11.35 -16.93
CA TYR A 235 1.94 -11.37 -15.83
C TYR A 235 2.89 -12.59 -15.90
N GLN A 236 2.41 -13.73 -16.42
CA GLN A 236 3.29 -14.88 -16.71
C GLN A 236 4.41 -14.51 -17.69
N GLN A 237 4.13 -13.65 -18.67
CA GLN A 237 5.15 -13.17 -19.61
C GLN A 237 6.12 -12.19 -18.92
N VAL A 238 5.63 -11.28 -18.07
CA VAL A 238 6.48 -10.41 -17.25
C VAL A 238 7.50 -11.24 -16.45
N ILE A 239 7.04 -12.30 -15.79
CA ILE A 239 7.92 -13.19 -15.02
C ILE A 239 8.96 -13.86 -15.94
N ARG A 240 8.55 -14.39 -17.11
CA ARG A 240 9.45 -15.08 -18.04
C ARG A 240 10.52 -14.18 -18.62
N GLN A 241 10.20 -12.92 -18.83
CA GLN A 241 11.10 -11.94 -19.42
C GLN A 241 11.88 -11.15 -18.37
N ASN A 242 11.51 -11.32 -17.09
CA ASN A 242 12.04 -10.57 -15.95
C ASN A 242 11.94 -9.05 -16.16
N GLY A 243 10.81 -8.58 -16.67
CA GLY A 243 10.56 -7.16 -16.95
C GLY A 243 9.43 -6.95 -17.94
N LEU A 244 9.18 -5.70 -18.26
CA LEU A 244 8.24 -5.30 -19.31
C LEU A 244 8.91 -5.44 -20.70
N TRP A 245 8.10 -5.54 -21.73
CA TRP A 245 8.56 -5.59 -23.12
C TRP A 245 7.83 -4.52 -23.95
N GLU A 246 8.50 -4.01 -24.96
CA GLU A 246 7.87 -3.17 -25.97
C GLU A 246 6.86 -4.01 -26.76
N SER A 247 5.62 -3.56 -26.83
CA SER A 247 4.52 -4.20 -27.58
C SER A 247 4.48 -3.74 -29.03
#